data_d47b7e31637034e1da79f52f022b7a31
#
_entry.id   d47b7e31637034e1da79f52f022b7a31
#
_cell.length_a   1.000
_cell.length_b   1.000
_cell.length_c   1.000
_cell.angle_alpha   90.00
_cell.angle_beta   90.00
_cell.angle_gamma   90.00
#
_symmetry.space_group_name_H-M   'P 1'
#
loop_
_entity.id
_entity.type
_entity.pdbx_description
1 polymer ?
#
loop_
_entity_poly.entity_id
_entity_poly.type
_entity_poly.pdbx_seq_one_letter_code
_entity_poly.pdbx_strand_id
1 'polypeptide(L)'
;MKKAVVLGAGGFIGSHMVKRLKKEGFHVVGVDLKKPEFTDTHADLFVVGDLRDPKVVEKVIGQDVDELYQFAADMGGAGFVFTGEHDADIMHNSALINLNVTHESVMKKVKRVFYSSSACMYPEHNQLD
;
A
#
# COMPACT_ATOMS: atom_id res chain seq x y z
N MET A 1 14.08 12.25 -13.39
CA MET A 1 13.43 12.19 -12.05
C MET A 1 12.92 10.79 -11.82
N LYS A 2 13.25 10.22 -10.67
CA LYS A 2 12.73 8.91 -10.30
C LYS A 2 11.27 9.01 -9.88
N LYS A 3 10.50 7.95 -10.14
CA LYS A 3 9.09 7.89 -9.84
C LYS A 3 8.81 6.81 -8.81
N ALA A 4 8.05 7.15 -7.78
CA ALA A 4 7.63 6.23 -6.73
C ALA A 4 6.11 6.20 -6.63
N VAL A 5 5.57 5.02 -6.35
CA VAL A 5 4.15 4.82 -6.07
C VAL A 5 4.03 4.33 -4.64
N VAL A 6 3.20 5.00 -3.84
CA VAL A 6 2.95 4.61 -2.45
C VAL A 6 1.48 4.19 -2.33
N LEU A 7 1.28 2.91 -2.08
CA LEU A 7 -0.05 2.33 -1.87
C LEU A 7 -0.33 2.32 -0.38
N GLY A 8 -1.48 2.87 0.01
CA GLY A 8 -1.78 3.15 1.41
C GLY A 8 -1.24 4.50 1.87
N ALA A 9 -1.16 5.46 0.95
CA ALA A 9 -0.54 6.76 1.19
C ALA A 9 -1.33 7.65 2.16
N GLY A 10 -2.59 7.33 2.42
CA GLY A 10 -3.42 8.05 3.39
C GLY A 10 -3.21 7.59 4.83
N GLY A 11 -2.53 6.47 5.05
CA GLY A 11 -2.24 5.96 6.38
C GLY A 11 -1.02 6.64 7.01
N PHE A 12 -0.76 6.29 8.28
CA PHE A 12 0.34 6.90 9.05
C PHE A 12 1.70 6.64 8.39
N ILE A 13 2.02 5.37 8.14
CA ILE A 13 3.32 5.00 7.55
C ILE A 13 3.42 5.50 6.13
N GLY A 14 2.35 5.30 5.34
CA GLY A 14 2.35 5.71 3.93
C GLY A 14 2.53 7.21 3.75
N SER A 15 1.87 8.02 4.58
CA SER A 15 2.00 9.48 4.49
C SER A 15 3.41 9.96 4.84
N HIS A 16 4.05 9.32 5.83
CA HIS A 16 5.45 9.64 6.16
C HIS A 16 6.40 9.23 5.05
N MET A 17 6.15 8.09 4.40
CA MET A 17 6.96 7.65 3.26
C MET A 17 6.84 8.63 2.09
N VAL A 18 5.64 9.12 1.81
CA VAL A 18 5.42 10.14 0.77
C VAL A 18 6.29 11.37 1.03
N LYS A 19 6.28 11.88 2.27
CA LYS A 19 7.12 13.03 2.65
C LYS A 19 8.59 12.75 2.40
N ARG A 20 9.07 11.58 2.81
CA ARG A 20 10.47 11.21 2.65
C ARG A 20 10.87 11.13 1.19
N LEU A 21 10.05 10.52 0.37
CA LEU A 21 10.32 10.39 -1.06
C LEU A 21 10.33 11.74 -1.75
N LYS A 22 9.43 12.64 -1.38
CA LYS A 22 9.43 14.00 -1.92
C LYS A 22 10.70 14.74 -1.53
N LYS A 23 11.15 14.59 -0.29
CA LYS A 23 12.38 15.19 0.19
C LYS A 23 13.60 14.70 -0.59
N GLU A 24 13.56 13.45 -1.05
CA GLU A 24 14.64 12.85 -1.85
C GLU A 24 14.53 13.12 -3.35
N GLY A 25 13.54 13.89 -3.76
CA GLY A 25 13.41 14.32 -5.15
C GLY A 25 12.61 13.41 -6.07
N PHE A 26 11.84 12.47 -5.51
CA PHE A 26 10.98 11.60 -6.32
C PHE A 26 9.72 12.33 -6.78
N HIS A 27 9.21 11.91 -7.94
CA HIS A 27 7.83 12.17 -8.32
C HIS A 27 6.98 11.08 -7.67
N VAL A 28 6.04 11.46 -6.80
CA VAL A 28 5.30 10.50 -5.96
C VAL A 28 3.83 10.45 -6.34
N VAL A 29 3.35 9.25 -6.60
CA VAL A 29 1.92 8.95 -6.75
C VAL A 29 1.47 8.21 -5.49
N GLY A 30 0.51 8.78 -4.79
CA GLY A 30 -0.08 8.17 -3.60
C GLY A 30 -1.46 7.60 -3.93
N VAL A 31 -1.78 6.44 -3.36
CA VAL A 31 -3.06 5.77 -3.57
C VAL A 31 -3.60 5.29 -2.23
N ASP A 32 -4.88 5.57 -1.97
CA ASP A 32 -5.58 5.03 -0.81
C ASP A 32 -7.09 5.07 -1.04
N LEU A 33 -7.84 4.46 -0.14
CA LEU A 33 -9.31 4.54 -0.14
C LEU A 33 -9.80 5.95 0.16
N LYS A 34 -9.02 6.73 0.90
CA LYS A 34 -9.35 8.13 1.24
C LYS A 34 -8.06 8.91 1.43
N LYS A 35 -8.16 10.23 1.29
CA LYS A 35 -7.03 11.14 1.55
C LYS A 35 -6.70 11.16 3.05
N PRO A 36 -5.45 11.56 3.43
CA PRO A 36 -5.11 11.72 4.84
C PRO A 36 -6.09 12.66 5.56
N GLU A 37 -6.50 12.27 6.77
CA GLU A 37 -7.51 13.04 7.53
C GLU A 37 -6.96 14.30 8.19
N PHE A 38 -5.71 14.24 8.64
CA PHE A 38 -5.16 15.28 9.51
C PHE A 38 -4.17 16.21 8.83
N THR A 39 -3.68 15.85 7.65
CA THR A 39 -2.74 16.66 6.90
C THR A 39 -3.03 16.54 5.41
N ASP A 40 -2.63 17.55 4.65
CA ASP A 40 -2.65 17.44 3.19
C ASP A 40 -1.58 16.47 2.74
N THR A 41 -1.86 15.73 1.67
CA THR A 41 -0.86 14.84 1.10
C THR A 41 0.26 15.64 0.43
N HIS A 42 1.48 15.12 0.55
CA HIS A 42 2.64 15.67 -0.15
C HIS A 42 2.89 15.02 -1.51
N ALA A 43 2.07 14.02 -1.88
CA ALA A 43 2.20 13.36 -3.18
C ALA A 43 1.92 14.34 -4.33
N ASP A 44 2.62 14.16 -5.43
CA ASP A 44 2.38 14.96 -6.64
C ASP A 44 1.01 14.65 -7.23
N LEU A 45 0.60 13.39 -7.14
CA LEU A 45 -0.73 12.93 -7.54
C LEU A 45 -1.27 12.00 -6.46
N PHE A 46 -2.48 12.23 -5.99
CA PHE A 46 -3.14 11.34 -5.06
C PHE A 46 -4.39 10.75 -5.71
N VAL A 47 -4.45 9.43 -5.78
CA VAL A 47 -5.58 8.72 -6.37
C VAL A 47 -6.39 8.06 -5.26
N VAL A 48 -7.67 8.35 -5.21
CA VAL A 48 -8.59 7.66 -4.29
C VAL A 48 -9.17 6.48 -5.05
N GLY A 49 -8.87 5.28 -4.58
CA GLY A 49 -9.32 4.06 -5.24
C GLY A 49 -9.11 2.82 -4.39
N ASP A 50 -9.80 1.76 -4.76
CA ASP A 50 -9.76 0.49 -4.05
C ASP A 50 -8.79 -0.47 -4.77
N LEU A 51 -7.71 -0.83 -4.09
CA LEU A 51 -6.68 -1.70 -4.67
C LEU A 51 -7.10 -3.17 -4.80
N ARG A 52 -8.28 -3.52 -4.31
CA ARG A 52 -8.88 -4.84 -4.59
C ARG A 52 -9.41 -4.91 -6.01
N ASP A 53 -9.61 -3.76 -6.66
CA ASP A 53 -10.03 -3.68 -8.06
C ASP A 53 -8.79 -3.71 -8.96
N PRO A 54 -8.60 -4.76 -9.78
CA PRO A 54 -7.45 -4.85 -10.68
C PRO A 54 -7.32 -3.66 -11.63
N LYS A 55 -8.42 -3.05 -12.03
CA LYS A 55 -8.41 -1.90 -12.93
C LYS A 55 -7.79 -0.67 -12.28
N VAL A 56 -8.01 -0.48 -10.97
CA VAL A 56 -7.40 0.61 -10.22
C VAL A 56 -5.90 0.41 -10.15
N VAL A 57 -5.47 -0.81 -9.81
CA VAL A 57 -4.05 -1.14 -9.71
C VAL A 57 -3.34 -0.97 -11.06
N GLU A 58 -3.97 -1.43 -12.14
CA GLU A 58 -3.44 -1.26 -13.49
C GLU A 58 -3.22 0.21 -13.83
N LYS A 59 -4.18 1.06 -13.44
CA LYS A 59 -4.13 2.50 -13.73
C LYS A 59 -3.04 3.22 -12.96
N VAL A 60 -2.83 2.87 -11.68
CA VAL A 60 -1.92 3.62 -10.81
C VAL A 60 -0.47 3.16 -10.92
N ILE A 61 -0.21 1.91 -11.30
CA ILE A 61 1.14 1.42 -11.52
C ILE A 61 1.50 1.60 -12.99
N GLY A 62 2.31 2.61 -13.27
CA GLY A 62 2.78 2.91 -14.62
C GLY A 62 3.99 2.07 -15.03
N GLN A 63 4.41 2.19 -16.29
CA GLN A 63 5.55 1.45 -16.82
C GLN A 63 6.90 2.04 -16.45
N ASP A 64 6.90 3.24 -15.89
CA ASP A 64 8.10 4.01 -15.57
C ASP A 64 8.35 4.14 -14.07
N VAL A 65 7.78 3.24 -13.28
CA VAL A 65 7.91 3.28 -11.82
C VAL A 65 9.26 2.69 -11.40
N ASP A 66 10.03 3.47 -10.65
CA ASP A 66 11.33 3.04 -10.11
C ASP A 66 11.15 2.28 -8.81
N GLU A 67 10.31 2.78 -7.91
CA GLU A 67 10.07 2.16 -6.60
C GLU A 67 8.58 2.15 -6.27
N LEU A 68 8.12 1.03 -5.74
CA LEU A 68 6.74 0.88 -5.31
C LEU A 68 6.74 0.43 -3.85
N TYR A 69 5.95 1.12 -3.04
CA TYR A 69 5.81 0.85 -1.60
C TYR A 69 4.38 0.44 -1.32
N GLN A 70 4.21 -0.82 -0.90
CA GLN A 70 2.89 -1.39 -0.64
C GLN A 70 2.63 -1.43 0.85
N PHE A 71 1.87 -0.45 1.34
CA PHE A 71 1.43 -0.37 2.74
C PHE A 71 -0.08 -0.56 2.87
N ALA A 72 -0.78 -0.70 1.76
CA ALA A 72 -2.22 -0.87 1.77
C ALA A 72 -2.60 -2.27 2.25
N ALA A 73 -3.53 -2.33 3.19
CA ALA A 73 -4.07 -3.59 3.69
C ALA A 73 -5.45 -3.33 4.28
N ASP A 74 -6.28 -4.37 4.29
CA ASP A 74 -7.57 -4.29 4.97
C ASP A 74 -7.36 -4.75 6.42
N MET A 75 -7.07 -3.80 7.29
CA MET A 75 -6.79 -4.10 8.70
C MET A 75 -8.03 -4.09 9.59
N GLY A 76 -9.07 -3.36 9.21
CA GLY A 76 -10.30 -3.28 9.97
C GLY A 76 -10.21 -2.61 11.32
N GLY A 77 -9.02 -2.22 11.77
CA GLY A 77 -8.77 -1.70 13.11
C GLY A 77 -8.59 -2.81 14.15
N ALA A 78 -8.08 -2.43 15.32
CA ALA A 78 -7.71 -3.39 16.36
C ALA A 78 -8.90 -4.21 16.88
N GLY A 79 -10.02 -3.55 17.16
CA GLY A 79 -11.23 -4.24 17.64
C GLY A 79 -11.77 -5.22 16.62
N PHE A 80 -11.76 -4.85 15.36
CA PHE A 80 -12.20 -5.70 14.27
C PHE A 80 -11.32 -6.95 14.13
N VAL A 81 -10.01 -6.77 14.21
CA VAL A 81 -9.05 -7.87 14.10
C VAL A 81 -9.17 -8.84 15.29
N PHE A 82 -9.31 -8.31 16.50
CA PHE A 82 -9.29 -9.12 17.71
C PHE A 82 -10.57 -9.91 17.97
N THR A 83 -11.69 -9.55 17.33
CA THR A 83 -12.93 -10.32 17.50
C THR A 83 -12.90 -11.67 16.80
N GLY A 84 -12.07 -11.79 15.77
CA GLY A 84 -11.99 -13.00 14.95
C GLY A 84 -13.13 -13.20 13.97
N GLU A 85 -14.16 -12.37 14.03
CA GLU A 85 -15.34 -12.51 13.17
C GLU A 85 -15.05 -12.24 11.69
N HIS A 86 -14.05 -11.40 11.42
CA HIS A 86 -13.76 -10.94 10.07
C HIS A 86 -12.35 -11.32 9.59
N ASP A 87 -11.69 -12.25 10.29
CA ASP A 87 -10.30 -12.62 9.97
C ASP A 87 -10.16 -13.13 8.54
N ALA A 88 -11.08 -13.99 8.09
CA ALA A 88 -11.03 -14.53 6.73
C ALA A 88 -11.20 -13.43 5.67
N ASP A 89 -12.09 -12.48 5.91
CA ASP A 89 -12.33 -11.38 4.99
C ASP A 89 -11.11 -10.45 4.92
N ILE A 90 -10.51 -10.15 6.06
CA ILE A 90 -9.30 -9.30 6.13
C ILE A 90 -8.17 -9.97 5.38
N MET A 91 -7.92 -11.25 5.60
CA MET A 91 -6.87 -12.00 4.93
C MET A 91 -7.12 -12.09 3.43
N HIS A 92 -8.36 -12.36 3.02
CA HIS A 92 -8.74 -12.44 1.62
C HIS A 92 -8.50 -11.11 0.90
N ASN A 93 -8.96 -10.01 1.48
CA ASN A 93 -8.82 -8.68 0.90
C ASN A 93 -7.36 -8.25 0.80
N SER A 94 -6.57 -8.51 1.84
CA SER A 94 -5.15 -8.18 1.84
C SER A 94 -4.38 -9.03 0.81
N ALA A 95 -4.71 -10.31 0.69
CA ALA A 95 -4.11 -11.19 -0.31
C ALA A 95 -4.47 -10.71 -1.73
N LEU A 96 -5.72 -10.31 -1.96
CA LEU A 96 -6.17 -9.82 -3.24
C LEU A 96 -5.43 -8.55 -3.65
N ILE A 97 -5.26 -7.60 -2.73
CA ILE A 97 -4.47 -6.40 -2.97
C ILE A 97 -3.05 -6.78 -3.39
N ASN A 98 -2.40 -7.64 -2.63
CA ASN A 98 -1.02 -8.05 -2.90
C ASN A 98 -0.90 -8.79 -4.24
N LEU A 99 -1.85 -9.65 -4.58
CA LEU A 99 -1.87 -10.35 -5.86
C LEU A 99 -1.99 -9.36 -7.02
N ASN A 100 -2.89 -8.39 -6.91
CA ASN A 100 -3.06 -7.37 -7.94
C ASN A 100 -1.79 -6.53 -8.11
N VAL A 101 -1.19 -6.11 -7.00
CA VAL A 101 0.02 -5.30 -7.00
C VAL A 101 1.19 -6.08 -7.59
N THR A 102 1.37 -7.32 -7.18
CA THR A 102 2.46 -8.17 -7.70
C THR A 102 2.31 -8.39 -9.20
N HIS A 103 1.11 -8.71 -9.66
CA HIS A 103 0.85 -8.92 -11.08
C HIS A 103 1.23 -7.70 -11.92
N GLU A 104 0.74 -6.52 -11.54
CA GLU A 104 1.02 -5.29 -12.28
C GLU A 104 2.50 -4.88 -12.17
N SER A 105 3.12 -5.10 -11.02
CA SER A 105 4.54 -4.79 -10.84
C SER A 105 5.42 -5.62 -11.76
N VAL A 106 5.09 -6.90 -11.95
CA VAL A 106 5.80 -7.77 -12.89
C VAL A 106 5.53 -7.35 -14.34
N MET A 107 4.26 -7.12 -14.67
CA MET A 107 3.88 -6.76 -16.04
C MET A 107 4.50 -5.44 -16.48
N LYS A 108 4.63 -4.49 -15.59
CA LYS A 108 5.16 -3.15 -15.89
C LYS A 108 6.62 -2.97 -15.50
N LYS A 109 7.27 -4.04 -15.08
CA LYS A 109 8.72 -4.08 -14.79
C LYS A 109 9.15 -3.00 -13.80
N VAL A 110 8.41 -2.88 -12.70
CA VAL A 110 8.79 -1.99 -11.60
C VAL A 110 10.15 -2.44 -11.06
N LYS A 111 11.08 -1.52 -10.90
CA LYS A 111 12.47 -1.84 -10.55
C LYS A 111 12.61 -2.40 -9.14
N ARG A 112 11.90 -1.81 -8.17
CA ARG A 112 11.94 -2.24 -6.77
C ARG A 112 10.54 -2.21 -6.18
N VAL A 113 10.19 -3.25 -5.45
CA VAL A 113 8.90 -3.35 -4.76
C VAL A 113 9.16 -3.66 -3.30
N PHE A 114 8.57 -2.87 -2.42
CA PHE A 114 8.67 -3.03 -0.96
C PHE A 114 7.29 -3.34 -0.40
N TYR A 115 7.21 -4.41 0.38
CA TYR A 115 5.98 -4.80 1.06
C TYR A 115 6.12 -4.58 2.55
N SER A 116 5.09 -3.99 3.16
CA SER A 116 4.98 -3.95 4.61
C SER A 116 4.35 -5.24 5.10
N SER A 117 5.04 -5.94 6.00
CA SER A 117 4.50 -7.13 6.66
C SER A 117 3.76 -6.73 7.92
N SER A 118 2.59 -7.35 8.15
CA SER A 118 1.85 -7.18 9.39
C SER A 118 2.28 -8.25 10.40
N ALA A 119 2.43 -7.87 11.66
CA ALA A 119 2.68 -8.83 12.73
C ALA A 119 1.59 -9.89 12.84
N CYS A 120 0.37 -9.56 12.43
CA CYS A 120 -0.76 -10.49 12.42
C CYS A 120 -0.61 -11.63 11.42
N MET A 121 0.34 -11.54 10.49
CA MET A 121 0.61 -12.58 9.50
C MET A 121 1.48 -13.71 10.03
N TYR A 122 2.12 -13.53 11.18
CA TYR A 122 3.07 -14.49 11.74
C TYR A 122 2.44 -15.29 12.87
N PRO A 123 2.70 -16.60 12.93
CA PRO A 123 2.28 -17.39 14.11
C PRO A 123 2.91 -16.84 15.38
N GLU A 124 2.20 -16.98 16.49
CA GLU A 124 2.65 -16.45 17.78
C GLU A 124 4.05 -16.94 18.19
N HIS A 125 4.33 -18.23 17.95
CA HIS A 125 5.64 -18.79 18.28
C HIS A 125 6.80 -18.17 17.51
N ASN A 126 6.54 -17.60 16.32
CA ASN A 126 7.56 -16.90 15.55
C ASN A 126 7.80 -15.48 16.07
N GLN A 127 6.82 -14.91 16.74
CA GLN A 127 6.93 -13.55 17.27
C GLN A 127 7.72 -13.48 18.58
N LEU A 128 7.91 -14.61 19.24
CA LEU A 128 8.63 -14.67 20.52
C LEU A 128 10.16 -14.76 20.35
N ASP A 129 10.63 -15.01 19.16
CA ASP A 129 12.04 -15.04 18.81
C ASP A 129 12.53 -13.64 18.42
#